data_1fb58f07ae3ffdcdaeba3fd9c588ace8
#
_entry.id   1fb58f07ae3ffdcdaeba3fd9c588ace8
#
_cell.length_a   1.000
_cell.length_b   1.000
_cell.length_c   1.000
_cell.angle_alpha   90.00
_cell.angle_beta   90.00
_cell.angle_gamma   90.00
#
_symmetry.space_group_name_H-M   'P 1'
#
loop_
_entity.id
_entity.type
_entity.pdbx_description
1 polymer ?
#
loop_
_entity_poly.entity_id
_entity_poly.type
_entity_poly.pdbx_seq_one_letter_code
_entity_poly.pdbx_strand_id
1 'polypeptide(L)'
;MKMTKFANTALAALALVASVSAFAAPEAKIEQLSWMTGNWAGALGPNQLEENWIGTDGRSLAAMVRMTGDNATSMFEMITIEEVDGSLELNIQQWNPGMDPRTPGAQKMRLMEIDDSSVKFEAVGEGGMKTLGYSHPDADTFIIHVEQAAGAKFDINLKARSIWK
;
A
#
# COMPACT_ATOMS: atom_id res chain seq x y z
N MET A 1 3.80 -80.18 -5.41
CA MET A 1 4.35 -79.04 -4.71
C MET A 1 4.33 -77.83 -5.73
N LYS A 2 3.32 -76.96 -5.66
CA LYS A 2 3.13 -75.80 -6.60
C LYS A 2 3.67 -74.56 -5.91
N MET A 3 4.72 -73.98 -6.47
CA MET A 3 5.27 -72.68 -6.03
C MET A 3 4.48 -71.55 -6.68
N THR A 4 3.82 -70.73 -5.87
CA THR A 4 3.13 -69.51 -6.25
C THR A 4 4.11 -68.35 -6.22
N LYS A 5 4.32 -67.69 -7.38
CA LYS A 5 5.17 -66.46 -7.48
C LYS A 5 4.29 -65.27 -7.14
N PHE A 6 4.66 -64.52 -6.11
CA PHE A 6 4.09 -63.20 -5.82
C PHE A 6 4.83 -62.15 -6.66
N ALA A 7 4.06 -61.45 -7.48
CA ALA A 7 4.51 -60.27 -8.23
C ALA A 7 4.34 -59.05 -7.36
N ASN A 8 5.45 -58.39 -7.00
CA ASN A 8 5.46 -57.07 -6.34
C ASN A 8 5.26 -55.98 -7.40
N THR A 9 4.12 -55.35 -7.39
CA THR A 9 3.86 -54.13 -8.19
C THR A 9 4.21 -52.91 -7.33
N ALA A 10 5.35 -52.28 -7.63
CA ALA A 10 5.74 -51.02 -7.00
C ALA A 10 4.96 -49.86 -7.68
N LEU A 11 4.09 -49.24 -6.90
CA LEU A 11 3.35 -48.03 -7.33
C LEU A 11 4.22 -46.79 -7.08
N ALA A 12 4.81 -46.23 -8.13
CA ALA A 12 5.55 -44.98 -8.05
C ALA A 12 4.57 -43.81 -7.97
N ALA A 13 4.42 -43.19 -6.81
CA ALA A 13 3.65 -41.95 -6.65
C ALA A 13 4.49 -40.76 -7.14
N LEU A 14 4.11 -40.19 -8.28
CA LEU A 14 4.68 -38.98 -8.84
C LEU A 14 4.11 -37.77 -8.07
N ALA A 15 4.86 -37.21 -7.13
CA ALA A 15 4.48 -35.99 -6.43
C ALA A 15 4.65 -34.79 -7.39
N LEU A 16 3.53 -34.21 -7.86
CA LEU A 16 3.53 -32.97 -8.63
C LEU A 16 3.77 -31.82 -7.68
N VAL A 17 5.01 -31.31 -7.60
CA VAL A 17 5.33 -30.08 -6.87
C VAL A 17 4.86 -28.90 -7.74
N ALA A 18 3.69 -28.35 -7.43
CA ALA A 18 3.24 -27.09 -8.00
C ALA A 18 4.13 -25.96 -7.45
N SER A 19 5.06 -25.49 -8.27
CA SER A 19 5.84 -24.29 -7.96
C SER A 19 4.91 -23.09 -8.02
N VAL A 20 4.54 -22.55 -6.85
CA VAL A 20 3.89 -21.24 -6.76
C VAL A 20 4.96 -20.20 -7.10
N SER A 21 4.94 -19.67 -8.31
CA SER A 21 5.75 -18.52 -8.70
C SER A 21 5.27 -17.33 -7.87
N ALA A 22 5.96 -17.00 -6.80
CA ALA A 22 5.83 -15.72 -6.16
C ALA A 22 6.31 -14.66 -7.18
N PHE A 23 5.41 -13.84 -7.71
CA PHE A 23 5.82 -12.70 -8.50
C PHE A 23 6.67 -11.80 -7.61
N ALA A 24 7.92 -11.59 -8.00
CA ALA A 24 8.78 -10.61 -7.36
C ALA A 24 8.16 -9.22 -7.57
N ALA A 25 8.24 -8.36 -6.55
CA ALA A 25 7.80 -6.98 -6.69
C ALA A 25 8.65 -6.30 -7.80
N PRO A 26 8.07 -5.36 -8.57
CA PRO A 26 8.82 -4.62 -9.59
C PRO A 26 10.05 -3.93 -9.01
N GLU A 27 11.15 -3.88 -9.76
CA GLU A 27 12.29 -3.04 -9.40
C GLU A 27 11.88 -1.57 -9.50
N ALA A 28 12.21 -0.79 -8.48
CA ALA A 28 11.88 0.63 -8.43
C ALA A 28 12.81 1.41 -7.50
N LYS A 29 12.89 2.72 -7.74
CA LYS A 29 13.64 3.69 -6.94
C LYS A 29 12.71 4.76 -6.41
N ILE A 30 13.03 5.28 -5.23
CA ILE A 30 12.18 6.25 -4.55
C ILE A 30 12.02 7.56 -5.35
N GLU A 31 13.02 7.94 -6.14
CA GLU A 31 12.98 9.13 -6.98
C GLU A 31 11.86 9.11 -8.02
N GLN A 32 11.41 7.91 -8.44
CA GLN A 32 10.26 7.75 -9.35
C GLN A 32 8.95 8.26 -8.72
N LEU A 33 8.90 8.40 -7.38
CA LEU A 33 7.75 8.93 -6.65
C LEU A 33 7.89 10.42 -6.27
N SER A 34 8.89 11.14 -6.78
CA SER A 34 9.10 12.58 -6.48
C SER A 34 7.89 13.45 -6.80
N TRP A 35 7.03 13.03 -7.75
CA TRP A 35 5.78 13.69 -8.11
C TRP A 35 4.73 13.69 -6.97
N MET A 36 4.85 12.83 -5.97
CA MET A 36 3.95 12.81 -4.81
C MET A 36 4.20 13.98 -3.86
N THR A 37 5.42 14.56 -3.88
CA THR A 37 5.81 15.66 -2.98
C THR A 37 4.84 16.84 -3.09
N GLY A 38 4.32 17.29 -1.96
CA GLY A 38 3.40 18.41 -1.93
C GLY A 38 2.39 18.34 -0.79
N ASN A 39 1.45 19.28 -0.83
CA ASN A 39 0.35 19.35 0.12
C ASN A 39 -0.96 19.20 -0.65
N TRP A 40 -1.72 18.21 -0.30
CA TRP A 40 -2.94 17.80 -0.97
C TRP A 40 -4.11 17.80 0.01
N ALA A 41 -5.27 18.29 -0.40
CA ALA A 41 -6.45 18.27 0.45
C ALA A 41 -7.74 18.09 -0.36
N GLY A 42 -8.73 17.41 0.23
CA GLY A 42 -10.03 17.19 -0.38
C GLY A 42 -11.04 16.58 0.57
N ALA A 43 -12.28 16.47 0.09
CA ALA A 43 -13.36 15.89 0.86
C ALA A 43 -13.30 14.35 0.87
N LEU A 44 -13.56 13.75 2.02
CA LEU A 44 -13.82 12.33 2.19
C LEU A 44 -15.15 12.17 2.91
N GLY A 45 -16.24 12.05 2.16
CA GLY A 45 -17.60 12.14 2.68
C GLY A 45 -17.84 13.47 3.39
N PRO A 46 -18.30 13.49 4.67
CA PRO A 46 -18.49 14.73 5.43
C PRO A 46 -17.19 15.33 5.98
N ASN A 47 -16.07 14.61 5.86
CA ASN A 47 -14.79 15.00 6.42
C ASN A 47 -13.89 15.66 5.38
N GLN A 48 -12.82 16.32 5.84
CA GLN A 48 -11.70 16.80 5.05
C GLN A 48 -10.48 15.94 5.32
N LEU A 49 -9.80 15.50 4.26
CA LEU A 49 -8.52 14.81 4.31
C LEU A 49 -7.43 15.75 3.81
N GLU A 50 -6.30 15.76 4.50
CA GLU A 50 -5.10 16.48 4.11
C GLU A 50 -3.92 15.51 4.16
N GLU A 51 -3.10 15.48 3.09
CA GLU A 51 -1.84 14.76 3.02
C GLU A 51 -0.69 15.71 2.72
N ASN A 52 0.35 15.66 3.53
CA ASN A 52 1.56 16.47 3.35
C ASN A 52 2.73 15.52 3.11
N TRP A 53 3.15 15.41 1.86
CA TRP A 53 4.25 14.57 1.41
C TRP A 53 5.57 15.35 1.42
N ILE A 54 6.53 14.86 2.19
CA ILE A 54 7.90 15.37 2.24
C ILE A 54 8.64 14.84 1.00
N GLY A 55 9.58 15.62 0.46
CA GLY A 55 10.35 15.22 -0.73
C GLY A 55 11.19 13.96 -0.53
N THR A 56 11.55 13.31 -1.63
CA THR A 56 12.40 12.12 -1.62
C THR A 56 13.81 12.47 -1.12
N ASP A 57 14.27 11.76 -0.10
CA ASP A 57 15.64 11.84 0.43
C ASP A 57 15.97 10.56 1.20
N GLY A 58 17.24 10.21 1.32
CA GLY A 58 17.69 9.07 2.12
C GLY A 58 17.03 7.75 1.70
N ARG A 59 16.68 7.57 0.42
CA ARG A 59 15.98 6.41 -0.13
C ARG A 59 14.58 6.21 0.44
N SER A 60 13.91 7.29 0.84
CA SER A 60 12.57 7.26 1.42
C SER A 60 11.73 8.47 1.03
N LEU A 61 10.43 8.33 1.18
CA LEU A 61 9.40 9.36 1.04
C LEU A 61 8.41 9.18 2.20
N ALA A 62 7.94 10.25 2.79
CA ALA A 62 7.02 10.16 3.93
C ALA A 62 5.89 11.19 3.84
N ALA A 63 4.73 10.85 4.40
CA ALA A 63 3.62 11.75 4.55
C ALA A 63 3.05 11.77 5.96
N MET A 64 2.57 12.95 6.36
CA MET A 64 1.65 13.10 7.47
C MET A 64 0.26 13.38 6.92
N VAL A 65 -0.72 12.63 7.38
CA VAL A 65 -2.12 12.75 7.02
C VAL A 65 -2.96 13.18 8.22
N ARG A 66 -3.95 14.04 7.97
CA ARG A 66 -4.94 14.46 8.96
C ARG A 66 -6.34 14.39 8.37
N MET A 67 -7.27 13.80 9.11
CA MET A 67 -8.69 13.87 8.80
C MET A 67 -9.41 14.72 9.84
N THR A 68 -10.22 15.68 9.37
CA THR A 68 -11.01 16.56 10.21
C THR A 68 -12.48 16.53 9.82
N GLY A 69 -13.38 16.68 10.78
CA GLY A 69 -14.84 16.80 10.60
C GLY A 69 -15.47 17.33 11.88
N ASP A 70 -16.64 17.96 11.79
CA ASP A 70 -17.36 18.53 12.93
C ASP A 70 -16.48 19.45 13.81
N ASN A 71 -15.61 20.25 13.18
CA ASN A 71 -14.65 21.16 13.82
C ASN A 71 -13.60 20.44 14.72
N ALA A 72 -13.38 19.14 14.53
CA ALA A 72 -12.41 18.36 15.28
C ALA A 72 -11.54 17.50 14.37
N THR A 73 -10.34 17.13 14.84
CA THR A 73 -9.54 16.08 14.21
C THR A 73 -10.10 14.73 14.63
N SER A 74 -10.31 13.85 13.67
CA SER A 74 -10.78 12.49 13.88
C SER A 74 -9.70 11.42 13.68
N MET A 75 -8.63 11.75 12.93
CA MET A 75 -7.54 10.81 12.63
C MET A 75 -6.23 11.56 12.30
N PHE A 76 -5.14 10.98 12.74
CA PHE A 76 -3.79 11.21 12.18
C PHE A 76 -3.28 9.92 11.55
N GLU A 77 -2.45 10.07 10.51
CA GLU A 77 -1.82 8.94 9.84
C GLU A 77 -0.40 9.31 9.42
N MET A 78 0.51 8.37 9.52
CA MET A 78 1.84 8.46 8.94
C MET A 78 2.00 7.37 7.89
N ILE A 79 2.56 7.76 6.75
CA ILE A 79 2.89 6.86 5.66
C ILE A 79 4.40 7.02 5.39
N THR A 80 5.10 5.91 5.27
CA THR A 80 6.47 5.87 4.76
C THR A 80 6.55 4.97 3.55
N ILE A 81 7.33 5.36 2.55
CA ILE A 81 7.70 4.52 1.40
C ILE A 81 9.22 4.48 1.36
N GLU A 82 9.79 3.28 1.37
CA GLU A 82 11.23 3.06 1.50
C GLU A 82 11.72 2.07 0.44
N GLU A 83 12.97 2.25 -0.01
CA GLU A 83 13.61 1.26 -0.87
C GLU A 83 14.04 0.04 -0.04
N VAL A 84 13.47 -1.12 -0.37
CA VAL A 84 13.76 -2.41 0.26
C VAL A 84 14.01 -3.45 -0.83
N ASP A 85 15.15 -4.11 -0.79
CA ASP A 85 15.53 -5.21 -1.70
C ASP A 85 15.36 -4.89 -3.19
N GLY A 86 15.66 -3.65 -3.59
CA GLY A 86 15.59 -3.18 -4.98
C GLY A 86 14.18 -2.81 -5.45
N SER A 87 13.19 -2.80 -4.57
CA SER A 87 11.80 -2.39 -4.80
C SER A 87 11.37 -1.34 -3.78
N LEU A 88 10.07 -1.06 -3.68
CA LEU A 88 9.50 -0.13 -2.71
C LEU A 88 8.55 -0.85 -1.75
N GLU A 89 8.65 -0.51 -0.47
CA GLU A 89 7.76 -0.95 0.59
C GLU A 89 7.05 0.27 1.19
N LEU A 90 5.73 0.19 1.35
CA LEU A 90 4.93 1.21 2.02
C LEU A 90 4.51 0.70 3.40
N ASN A 91 4.66 1.54 4.43
CA ASN A 91 4.14 1.31 5.76
C ASN A 91 3.17 2.43 6.14
N ILE A 92 2.01 2.08 6.68
CA ILE A 92 0.95 3.01 7.05
C ILE A 92 0.44 2.72 8.45
N GLN A 93 0.40 3.75 9.30
CA GLN A 93 -0.10 3.67 10.67
C GLN A 93 -1.07 4.81 10.94
N GLN A 94 -2.18 4.50 11.61
CA GLN A 94 -3.22 5.46 11.98
C GLN A 94 -3.36 5.60 13.49
N TRP A 95 -3.74 6.80 13.94
CA TRP A 95 -4.01 7.14 15.33
C TRP A 95 -5.30 7.93 15.45
N ASN A 96 -6.00 7.72 16.56
CA ASN A 96 -7.01 8.63 17.06
C ASN A 96 -6.34 9.89 17.65
N PRO A 97 -7.07 10.98 17.90
CA PRO A 97 -6.57 12.11 18.67
C PRO A 97 -5.95 11.65 20.00
N GLY A 98 -4.84 12.31 20.39
CA GLY A 98 -4.06 11.90 21.56
C GLY A 98 -3.03 10.81 21.27
N MET A 99 -2.77 10.49 20.00
CA MET A 99 -1.81 9.46 19.58
C MET A 99 -2.15 8.04 20.03
N ASP A 100 -3.45 7.76 20.23
CA ASP A 100 -3.97 6.43 20.52
C ASP A 100 -4.00 5.58 19.23
N PRO A 101 -3.18 4.51 19.10
CA PRO A 101 -3.07 3.76 17.84
C PRO A 101 -4.38 3.04 17.49
N ARG A 102 -4.81 3.13 16.22
CA ARG A 102 -5.98 2.39 15.72
C ARG A 102 -5.70 0.92 15.47
N THR A 103 -4.43 0.57 15.27
CA THR A 103 -3.94 -0.81 15.07
C THR A 103 -2.69 -1.04 15.91
N PRO A 104 -2.38 -2.28 16.28
CA PRO A 104 -1.17 -2.60 17.06
C PRO A 104 0.16 -2.23 16.39
N GLY A 105 0.15 -2.03 15.08
CA GLY A 105 1.32 -1.69 14.29
C GLY A 105 0.95 -1.18 12.91
N ALA A 106 1.96 -0.76 12.15
CA ALA A 106 1.78 -0.31 10.78
C ALA A 106 1.34 -1.46 9.87
N GLN A 107 0.44 -1.17 8.94
CA GLN A 107 0.16 -2.07 7.83
C GLN A 107 1.29 -1.93 6.80
N LYS A 108 1.90 -3.07 6.48
CA LYS A 108 2.95 -3.18 5.47
C LYS A 108 2.34 -3.51 4.12
N MET A 109 2.82 -2.85 3.06
CA MET A 109 2.38 -3.07 1.69
C MET A 109 3.60 -3.13 0.76
N ARG A 110 3.57 -4.04 -0.21
CA ARG A 110 4.63 -4.17 -1.23
C ARG A 110 4.21 -3.50 -2.54
N LEU A 111 5.17 -3.04 -3.30
CA LEU A 111 4.94 -2.49 -4.63
C LEU A 111 4.31 -3.54 -5.56
N MET A 112 3.26 -3.14 -6.26
CA MET A 112 2.55 -3.94 -7.25
C MET A 112 2.73 -3.39 -8.66
N GLU A 113 2.55 -2.07 -8.82
CA GLU A 113 2.63 -1.36 -10.09
C GLU A 113 3.23 0.02 -9.87
N ILE A 114 4.02 0.52 -10.84
CA ILE A 114 4.58 1.87 -10.84
C ILE A 114 4.70 2.38 -12.27
N ASP A 115 4.28 3.63 -12.48
CA ASP A 115 4.38 4.38 -13.73
C ASP A 115 4.89 5.81 -13.44
N ASP A 116 5.04 6.62 -14.47
CA ASP A 116 5.57 8.00 -14.37
C ASP A 116 4.72 8.92 -13.45
N SER A 117 3.42 8.64 -13.28
CA SER A 117 2.48 9.44 -12.49
C SER A 117 1.51 8.60 -11.67
N SER A 118 1.79 7.32 -11.49
CA SER A 118 0.98 6.44 -10.65
C SER A 118 1.80 5.36 -9.95
N VAL A 119 1.32 4.93 -8.78
CA VAL A 119 1.90 3.84 -8.01
C VAL A 119 0.79 3.07 -7.30
N LYS A 120 0.97 1.76 -7.16
CA LYS A 120 0.04 0.89 -6.44
C LYS A 120 0.77 -0.12 -5.59
N PHE A 121 0.31 -0.27 -4.37
CA PHE A 121 0.81 -1.23 -3.39
C PHE A 121 -0.28 -2.22 -3.01
N GLU A 122 0.10 -3.44 -2.64
CA GLU A 122 -0.79 -4.44 -2.08
C GLU A 122 -0.34 -4.87 -0.68
N ALA A 123 -1.29 -5.23 0.17
CA ALA A 123 -1.02 -5.65 1.54
C ALA A 123 -0.17 -6.92 1.60
N VAL A 124 0.81 -6.96 2.52
CA VAL A 124 1.65 -8.13 2.82
C VAL A 124 1.00 -9.05 3.87
N GLY A 125 -0.13 -8.68 4.42
CA GLY A 125 -0.84 -9.45 5.45
C GLY A 125 -2.33 -9.18 5.42
N GLU A 126 -3.06 -9.80 6.34
CA GLU A 126 -4.51 -9.61 6.48
C GLU A 126 -4.85 -8.30 7.20
N GLY A 127 -6.03 -7.75 6.88
CA GLY A 127 -6.63 -6.58 7.51
C GLY A 127 -6.39 -5.27 6.79
N GLY A 128 -7.11 -4.25 7.20
CA GLY A 128 -7.00 -2.89 6.66
C GLY A 128 -7.34 -2.76 5.18
N MET A 129 -6.44 -2.18 4.42
CA MET A 129 -6.54 -2.03 2.97
C MET A 129 -5.94 -3.24 2.26
N LYS A 130 -6.61 -3.72 1.21
CA LYS A 130 -6.08 -4.74 0.31
C LYS A 130 -5.09 -4.13 -0.67
N THR A 131 -5.45 -2.99 -1.29
CA THR A 131 -4.54 -2.19 -2.10
C THR A 131 -4.67 -0.71 -1.77
N LEU A 132 -3.56 0.01 -1.92
CA LEU A 132 -3.48 1.45 -1.83
C LEU A 132 -2.67 1.95 -3.02
N GLY A 133 -3.22 2.88 -3.77
CA GLY A 133 -2.54 3.48 -4.91
C GLY A 133 -2.66 4.99 -4.90
N TYR A 134 -1.79 5.63 -5.67
CA TYR A 134 -1.78 7.07 -5.87
C TYR A 134 -1.61 7.37 -7.35
N SER A 135 -2.25 8.43 -7.82
CA SER A 135 -2.00 8.96 -9.16
C SER A 135 -2.07 10.48 -9.20
N HIS A 136 -1.33 11.07 -10.15
CA HIS A 136 -1.16 12.51 -10.34
C HIS A 136 -1.43 12.85 -11.81
N PRO A 137 -2.70 12.89 -12.22
CA PRO A 137 -3.06 13.05 -13.63
C PRO A 137 -2.77 14.45 -14.19
N ASP A 138 -2.67 15.46 -13.33
CA ASP A 138 -2.32 16.84 -13.66
C ASP A 138 -1.68 17.54 -12.43
N ALA A 139 -1.10 18.74 -12.63
CA ALA A 139 -0.34 19.46 -11.62
C ALA A 139 -1.12 19.80 -10.33
N ASP A 140 -2.44 19.82 -10.39
CA ASP A 140 -3.32 20.26 -9.29
C ASP A 140 -4.14 19.09 -8.69
N THR A 141 -4.02 17.89 -9.25
CA THR A 141 -4.87 16.74 -8.86
C THR A 141 -4.04 15.57 -8.36
N PHE A 142 -4.37 15.11 -7.16
CA PHE A 142 -3.78 13.91 -6.55
C PHE A 142 -4.92 12.97 -6.14
N ILE A 143 -4.88 11.73 -6.60
CA ILE A 143 -5.95 10.76 -6.37
C ILE A 143 -5.40 9.60 -5.56
N ILE A 144 -6.08 9.27 -4.46
CA ILE A 144 -5.81 8.08 -3.66
C ILE A 144 -6.80 7.00 -4.07
N HIS A 145 -6.30 5.84 -4.49
CA HIS A 145 -7.10 4.68 -4.88
C HIS A 145 -7.09 3.64 -3.76
N VAL A 146 -8.24 3.36 -3.18
CA VAL A 146 -8.35 2.43 -2.04
C VAL A 146 -9.18 1.21 -2.42
N GLU A 147 -8.66 0.01 -2.16
CA GLU A 147 -9.42 -1.22 -2.07
C GLU A 147 -9.31 -1.77 -0.65
N GLN A 148 -10.43 -1.85 0.05
CA GLN A 148 -10.48 -2.42 1.39
C GLN A 148 -10.42 -3.95 1.34
N ALA A 149 -9.98 -4.60 2.43
CA ALA A 149 -9.97 -6.06 2.55
C ALA A 149 -11.36 -6.67 2.35
N ALA A 150 -12.43 -5.95 2.72
CA ALA A 150 -13.83 -6.34 2.50
C ALA A 150 -14.29 -6.19 1.03
N GLY A 151 -13.43 -5.71 0.12
CA GLY A 151 -13.70 -5.58 -1.31
C GLY A 151 -14.29 -4.25 -1.75
N ALA A 152 -14.61 -3.32 -0.85
CA ALA A 152 -15.05 -1.97 -1.22
C ALA A 152 -13.90 -1.20 -1.90
N LYS A 153 -14.21 -0.51 -3.01
CA LYS A 153 -13.27 0.32 -3.77
C LYS A 153 -13.80 1.74 -3.87
N PHE A 154 -12.93 2.70 -3.69
CA PHE A 154 -13.25 4.12 -3.85
C PHE A 154 -11.99 4.95 -4.10
N ASP A 155 -12.18 6.10 -4.73
CA ASP A 155 -11.15 7.09 -4.95
C ASP A 155 -11.38 8.31 -4.05
N ILE A 156 -10.29 8.91 -3.55
CA ILE A 156 -10.31 10.18 -2.84
C ILE A 156 -9.58 11.19 -3.71
N ASN A 157 -10.30 12.19 -4.19
CA ASN A 157 -9.73 13.22 -5.05
C ASN A 157 -9.27 14.40 -4.19
N LEU A 158 -7.98 14.65 -4.19
CA LEU A 158 -7.34 15.77 -3.51
C LEU A 158 -6.89 16.82 -4.53
N LYS A 159 -6.80 18.06 -4.10
CA LYS A 159 -6.26 19.18 -4.85
C LYS A 159 -5.03 19.75 -4.16
N ALA A 160 -4.14 20.33 -4.96
CA ALA A 160 -2.98 21.03 -4.45
C ALA A 160 -3.42 22.14 -3.47
N ARG A 161 -2.75 22.24 -2.33
CA ARG A 161 -3.08 23.19 -1.28
C ARG A 161 -1.82 23.91 -0.80
N SER A 162 -1.88 25.25 -0.72
CA SER A 162 -0.83 26.00 -0.02
C SER A 162 -0.95 25.80 1.49
N ILE A 163 0.18 25.49 2.14
CA ILE A 163 0.28 25.53 3.61
C ILE A 163 0.53 26.93 4.14
N TRP A 164 0.88 27.86 3.27
CA TRP A 164 1.07 29.27 3.58
C TRP A 164 -0.25 30.03 3.45
N LYS A 165 -0.60 30.78 4.44
CA LYS A 165 -1.76 31.69 4.43
C LYS A 165 -1.35 33.07 3.94
#